data_d1f1b77f9d565d606eeff4adf907dd03
#
_entry.id   d1f1b77f9d565d606eeff4adf907dd03
#
_cell.length_a   1.000
_cell.length_b   1.000
_cell.length_c   1.000
_cell.angle_alpha   90.00
_cell.angle_beta   90.00
_cell.angle_gamma   90.00
#
_symmetry.space_group_name_H-M   'P 1'
#
loop_
_entity.id
_entity.type
_entity.pdbx_description
1 polymer ?
#
loop_
_entity_poly.entity_id
_entity_poly.type
_entity_poly.pdbx_seq_one_letter_code
_entity_poly.pdbx_strand_id
1 'polypeptide(L)'
;MKRLESEGFIRSYGAEIDLSKLGDALTVFTEVTLSGRRGQGFKTFEAGIAGFQQVVECHLISGGYDYLVKFLCRSILDYQACVEEILVADLGIEKYFSYVVIKSPIPPRPADIMRFVRQPGGQS
;
A
#
# COMPACT_ATOMS: atom_id res chain seq x y z
N MET A 1 -16.84 -2.10 8.15
CA MET A 1 -16.99 -2.32 7.65
C MET A 1 -17.22 -2.70 7.39
N LYS A 2 -17.36 -2.55 7.43
CA LYS A 2 -17.49 -2.87 6.91
C LYS A 2 -17.23 -2.83 6.29
N ARG A 3 -17.19 -2.48 5.96
CA ARG A 3 -16.82 -2.35 5.18
C ARG A 3 -16.88 -1.72 4.81
N LEU A 4 -16.93 -1.01 4.70
CA LEU A 4 -17.02 -0.54 4.16
C LEU A 4 -17.38 -0.65 3.63
N GLU A 5 -17.61 -0.80 3.53
CA GLU A 5 -18.01 -1.09 3.01
C GLU A 5 -18.28 -1.39 2.85
N SER A 6 -18.39 -1.26 2.92
CA SER A 6 -18.63 -1.54 2.56
C SER A 6 -18.82 -1.46 2.28
N GLU A 7 -19.09 -1.45 2.02
CA GLU A 7 -19.21 -1.25 1.47
C GLU A 7 -19.15 -0.56 0.83
N GLY A 8 -19.47 -0.36 0.56
CA GLY A 8 -19.72 0.44 -0.40
C GLY A 8 -18.97 1.62 -0.50
N PHE A 9 -18.68 2.30 0.40
CA PHE A 9 -18.02 3.45 0.19
C PHE A 9 -16.70 3.21 -0.29
N ILE A 10 -16.34 2.06 -0.31
CA ILE A 10 -15.18 1.86 -0.72
C ILE A 10 -15.06 1.97 -2.08
N ARG A 11 -15.97 1.68 -2.83
CA ARG A 11 -15.75 1.64 -4.07
C ARG A 11 -15.60 2.78 -4.70
N SER A 12 -15.84 3.66 -4.18
CA SER A 12 -15.79 4.64 -4.96
C SER A 12 -14.67 5.31 -4.90
N TYR A 13 -13.88 4.96 -4.86
CA TYR A 13 -12.83 5.48 -4.89
C TYR A 13 -12.62 6.50 -5.37
N GLY A 14 -12.17 6.80 -5.65
CA GLY A 14 -11.76 7.81 -6.13
C GLY A 14 -12.36 8.88 -5.57
N ALA A 15 -13.13 8.74 -5.13
CA ALA A 15 -13.68 9.69 -5.02
C ALA A 15 -13.55 10.31 -3.98
N GLU A 16 -14.13 10.45 -3.44
CA GLU A 16 -14.15 11.18 -2.62
C GLU A 16 -14.20 10.70 -1.30
N ILE A 17 -13.61 9.79 -0.86
CA ILE A 17 -13.52 9.34 0.48
C ILE A 17 -12.76 10.35 1.28
N ASP A 18 -13.38 10.88 2.29
CA ASP A 18 -12.74 11.83 3.17
C ASP A 18 -12.15 11.01 4.31
N LEU A 19 -10.87 10.76 4.25
CA LEU A 19 -10.21 9.92 5.23
C LEU A 19 -10.29 10.48 6.64
N SER A 20 -10.48 11.77 6.81
CA SER A 20 -10.59 12.30 8.14
C SER A 20 -11.83 11.80 8.84
N LYS A 21 -12.81 11.33 8.11
CA LYS A 21 -14.01 10.81 8.71
C LYS A 21 -13.88 9.36 9.11
N LEU A 22 -12.77 8.74 8.82
CA LEU A 22 -12.54 7.38 9.25
C LEU A 22 -11.87 7.34 10.62
N GLY A 23 -11.79 8.48 11.28
CA GLY A 23 -11.23 8.52 12.61
C GLY A 23 -9.73 8.44 12.58
N ASP A 24 -9.16 7.65 13.46
CA ASP A 24 -7.73 7.68 13.64
C ASP A 24 -6.98 6.71 12.77
N ALA A 25 -7.33 6.63 11.53
CA ALA A 25 -6.62 5.72 10.63
C ALA A 25 -5.13 6.07 10.60
N LEU A 26 -4.32 5.03 10.64
CA LEU A 26 -2.88 5.18 10.64
C LEU A 26 -2.34 4.67 9.33
N THR A 27 -1.53 5.48 8.66
CA THR A 27 -0.87 5.07 7.43
C THR A 27 0.58 4.72 7.72
N VAL A 28 1.01 3.56 7.25
CA VAL A 28 2.38 3.12 7.42
C VAL A 28 2.93 2.69 6.07
N PHE A 29 4.12 3.20 5.72
CA PHE A 29 4.81 2.72 4.54
C PHE A 29 5.89 1.76 4.99
N THR A 30 5.99 0.62 4.35
CA THR A 30 6.95 -0.40 4.74
C THR A 30 7.82 -0.77 3.55
N GLU A 31 9.14 -0.66 3.73
CA GLU A 31 10.09 -1.11 2.74
C GLU A 31 10.36 -2.58 2.99
N VAL A 32 10.22 -3.41 1.99
CA VAL A 32 10.39 -4.84 2.13
C VAL A 32 11.49 -5.32 1.21
N THR A 33 12.42 -6.10 1.75
CA THR A 33 13.46 -6.75 0.95
C THR A 33 13.23 -8.25 1.05
N LEU A 34 13.21 -8.92 -0.08
CA LEU A 34 13.00 -10.35 -0.11
C LEU A 34 14.32 -11.09 -0.14
N SER A 35 14.34 -12.28 0.45
CA SER A 35 15.55 -13.07 0.48
C SER A 35 15.83 -13.72 -0.87
N GLY A 36 14.81 -14.07 -1.62
CA GLY A 36 15.02 -14.65 -2.93
C GLY A 36 14.49 -13.72 -3.99
N ARG A 37 15.35 -13.10 -4.77
CA ARG A 37 14.93 -12.12 -5.74
C ARG A 37 14.69 -12.71 -7.11
N ARG A 38 14.12 -13.89 -7.16
CA ARG A 38 13.80 -14.47 -8.42
C ARG A 38 12.35 -14.29 -8.68
N GLY A 39 11.94 -14.51 -9.90
CA GLY A 39 10.54 -14.33 -10.28
C GLY A 39 9.59 -15.09 -9.38
N GLN A 40 9.95 -16.30 -8.97
CA GLN A 40 9.07 -17.08 -8.11
C GLN A 40 8.92 -16.43 -6.73
N GLY A 41 9.99 -15.86 -6.21
CA GLY A 41 9.92 -15.20 -4.91
C GLY A 41 9.03 -13.97 -4.98
N PHE A 42 9.11 -13.22 -6.06
CA PHE A 42 8.28 -12.05 -6.24
C PHE A 42 6.82 -12.46 -6.35
N LYS A 43 6.52 -13.51 -7.11
CA LYS A 43 5.14 -13.96 -7.26
C LYS A 43 4.56 -14.45 -5.94
N THR A 44 5.35 -15.17 -5.17
CA THR A 44 4.91 -15.67 -3.88
C THR A 44 4.58 -14.51 -2.94
N PHE A 45 5.45 -13.52 -2.90
CA PHE A 45 5.22 -12.38 -2.04
C PHE A 45 3.97 -11.63 -2.49
N GLU A 46 3.85 -11.37 -3.79
CA GLU A 46 2.72 -10.58 -4.29
C GLU A 46 1.39 -11.27 -4.04
N ALA A 47 1.35 -12.57 -4.25
CA ALA A 47 0.12 -13.31 -4.02
C ALA A 47 -0.25 -13.32 -2.54
N GLY A 48 0.73 -13.46 -1.68
CA GLY A 48 0.46 -13.53 -0.25
C GLY A 48 0.08 -12.20 0.34
N ILE A 49 0.78 -11.13 -0.07
CA ILE A 49 0.52 -9.82 0.51
C ILE A 49 -0.86 -9.31 0.12
N ALA A 50 -1.36 -9.74 -1.02
CA ALA A 50 -2.66 -9.31 -1.50
C ALA A 50 -3.81 -9.78 -0.62
N GLY A 51 -3.57 -10.76 0.23
CA GLY A 51 -4.62 -11.27 1.10
C GLY A 51 -4.85 -10.48 2.37
N PHE A 52 -4.08 -9.42 2.60
CA PHE A 52 -4.20 -8.67 3.84
C PHE A 52 -4.96 -7.38 3.58
N GLN A 53 -6.08 -7.19 4.28
CA GLN A 53 -6.94 -6.04 4.02
C GLN A 53 -6.29 -4.72 4.36
N GLN A 54 -5.36 -4.70 5.30
CA GLN A 54 -4.69 -3.48 5.68
C GLN A 54 -3.75 -2.99 4.59
N VAL A 55 -3.39 -3.84 3.64
CA VAL A 55 -2.51 -3.45 2.55
C VAL A 55 -3.34 -2.77 1.49
N VAL A 56 -3.11 -1.49 1.27
CA VAL A 56 -3.86 -0.72 0.30
C VAL A 56 -3.07 -0.41 -0.96
N GLU A 57 -1.75 -0.51 -0.91
CA GLU A 57 -0.90 -0.34 -2.08
C GLU A 57 0.35 -1.19 -1.93
N CYS A 58 0.87 -1.68 -3.02
CA CYS A 58 2.11 -2.42 -3.01
C CYS A 58 2.81 -2.15 -4.34
N HIS A 59 4.04 -1.67 -4.28
CA HIS A 59 4.77 -1.28 -5.48
C HIS A 59 6.11 -1.96 -5.53
N LEU A 60 6.48 -2.51 -6.68
CA LEU A 60 7.82 -3.02 -6.89
C LEU A 60 8.69 -1.82 -7.22
N ILE A 61 9.75 -1.65 -6.47
CA ILE A 61 10.58 -0.47 -6.53
C ILE A 61 11.95 -0.80 -7.13
N SER A 62 12.48 0.13 -7.87
CA SER A 62 13.84 0.02 -8.36
C SER A 62 14.69 0.84 -7.40
N GLY A 63 15.48 0.20 -6.58
CA GLY A 63 16.30 0.92 -5.61
C GLY A 63 16.84 -0.01 -4.55
N GLY A 64 16.94 0.51 -3.34
CA GLY A 64 17.61 -0.21 -2.27
C GLY A 64 16.79 -1.30 -1.61
N TYR A 65 15.54 -1.43 -1.96
CA TYR A 65 14.69 -2.49 -1.43
C TYR A 65 13.77 -2.94 -2.55
N ASP A 66 12.98 -3.97 -2.31
CA ASP A 66 12.22 -4.58 -3.40
C ASP A 66 10.80 -4.03 -3.51
N TYR A 67 10.10 -3.89 -2.40
CA TYR A 67 8.71 -3.44 -2.44
C TYR A 67 8.46 -2.33 -1.44
N LEU A 68 7.61 -1.40 -1.83
CA LEU A 68 7.09 -0.40 -0.92
C LEU A 68 5.61 -0.70 -0.72
N VAL A 69 5.22 -1.02 0.49
CA VAL A 69 3.86 -1.43 0.81
C VAL A 69 3.22 -0.36 1.67
N LYS A 70 2.02 0.04 1.32
CA LYS A 70 1.31 1.02 2.12
C LYS A 70 0.21 0.32 2.88
N PHE A 71 0.20 0.51 4.19
CA PHE A 71 -0.80 -0.07 5.06
C PHE A 71 -1.71 1.03 5.59
N LEU A 72 -2.98 0.71 5.74
CA LEU A 72 -3.92 1.59 6.40
C LEU A 72 -4.49 0.80 7.56
N CYS A 73 -4.21 1.21 8.77
CA CYS A 73 -4.53 0.45 9.96
C CYS A 73 -5.28 1.32 10.95
N ARG A 74 -5.87 0.72 11.96
CA ARG A 74 -6.59 1.46 12.96
C ARG A 74 -5.65 2.04 13.99
N SER A 75 -4.54 1.38 14.22
CA SER A 75 -3.60 1.78 15.26
C SER A 75 -2.28 1.10 15.00
N ILE A 76 -1.30 1.43 15.81
CA ILE A 76 -0.01 0.78 15.68
C ILE A 76 -0.13 -0.70 16.07
N LEU A 77 -1.01 -1.03 17.00
CA LEU A 77 -1.20 -2.42 17.37
C LEU A 77 -1.83 -3.21 16.22
N ASP A 78 -2.76 -2.60 15.51
CA ASP A 78 -3.34 -3.22 14.34
C ASP A 78 -2.27 -3.48 13.28
N TYR A 79 -1.37 -2.52 13.07
CA TYR A 79 -0.27 -2.69 12.13
C TYR A 79 0.64 -3.83 12.58
N GLN A 80 1.01 -3.87 13.85
CA GLN A 80 1.90 -4.91 14.35
C GLN A 80 1.27 -6.29 14.21
N ALA A 81 -0.03 -6.40 14.49
CA ALA A 81 -0.71 -7.68 14.35
C ALA A 81 -0.71 -8.12 12.88
N CYS A 82 -0.92 -7.18 11.96
CA CYS A 82 -0.91 -7.49 10.54
C CYS A 82 0.47 -7.98 10.11
N VAL A 83 1.52 -7.27 10.55
CA VAL A 83 2.88 -7.66 10.17
C VAL A 83 3.22 -9.04 10.72
N GLU A 84 2.78 -9.35 11.93
CA GLU A 84 3.05 -10.67 12.49
C GLU A 84 2.40 -11.75 11.65
N GLU A 85 1.18 -11.51 11.17
CA GLU A 85 0.53 -12.48 10.31
C GLU A 85 1.26 -12.61 8.98
N ILE A 86 1.74 -11.52 8.44
CA ILE A 86 2.49 -11.56 7.20
C ILE A 86 3.76 -12.36 7.37
N LEU A 87 4.46 -12.17 8.48
CA LEU A 87 5.70 -12.89 8.72
C LEU A 87 5.45 -14.40 8.93
N VAL A 88 4.35 -14.74 9.58
CA VAL A 88 4.00 -16.13 9.77
C VAL A 88 3.66 -16.80 8.42
N ALA A 89 3.12 -16.03 7.49
CA ALA A 89 2.79 -16.57 6.17
C ALA A 89 4.02 -16.93 5.35
N ASP A 90 5.20 -16.49 5.81
CA ASP A 90 6.47 -16.89 5.17
C ASP A 90 6.50 -16.52 3.71
N LEU A 91 6.43 -15.26 3.42
CA LEU A 91 6.42 -14.77 2.06
C LEU A 91 7.81 -14.42 1.54
N GLY A 92 8.84 -14.88 2.21
CA GLY A 92 10.21 -14.66 1.75
C GLY A 92 10.81 -13.34 2.17
N ILE A 93 10.25 -12.68 3.17
CA ILE A 93 10.77 -11.38 3.59
C ILE A 93 12.07 -11.57 4.37
N GLU A 94 13.11 -10.90 3.90
CA GLU A 94 14.37 -10.94 4.58
C GLU A 94 14.43 -9.86 5.65
N LYS A 95 13.98 -8.67 5.31
CA LYS A 95 13.94 -7.57 6.26
C LYS A 95 12.92 -6.55 5.81
N TYR A 96 12.48 -5.73 6.73
CA TYR A 96 11.54 -4.68 6.42
C TYR A 96 11.75 -3.51 7.36
N PHE A 97 11.38 -2.33 6.91
CA PHE A 97 11.46 -1.13 7.74
C PHE A 97 10.12 -0.41 7.63
N SER A 98 9.59 0.04 8.77
CA SER A 98 8.28 0.66 8.84
C SER A 98 8.40 2.14 9.09
N TYR A 99 7.63 2.93 8.36
CA TYR A 99 7.63 4.38 8.49
C TYR A 99 6.20 4.85 8.69
N VAL A 100 5.90 5.36 9.87
CA VAL A 100 4.55 5.81 10.18
C VAL A 100 4.38 7.24 9.70
N VAL A 101 3.31 7.50 8.98
CA VAL A 101 3.04 8.85 8.49
C VAL A 101 2.57 9.69 9.68
N ILE A 102 3.27 10.78 9.95
CA ILE A 102 2.90 11.66 11.03
C ILE A 102 1.96 12.73 10.55
N LYS A 103 2.20 13.25 9.36
CA LYS A 103 1.43 14.35 8.86
C LYS A 103 1.49 14.36 7.34
N SER A 104 0.41 14.68 6.70
CA SER A 104 0.37 14.76 5.24
C SER A 104 0.02 16.18 4.83
N PRO A 105 1.04 17.03 4.64
CA PRO A 105 0.75 18.41 4.21
C PRO A 105 -0.01 18.47 2.90
N ILE A 106 0.23 17.48 2.02
CA ILE A 106 -0.54 17.37 0.79
C ILE A 106 -1.10 15.96 0.77
N PRO A 107 -2.35 15.79 1.21
CA PRO A 107 -2.96 14.46 1.17
C PRO A 107 -3.23 14.06 -0.28
N PRO A 108 -3.58 12.81 -0.52
CA PRO A 108 -3.86 12.36 -1.87
C PRO A 108 -4.84 13.27 -2.57
N ARG A 109 -4.55 13.61 -3.80
CA ARG A 109 -5.43 14.45 -4.60
C ARG A 109 -5.36 13.97 -6.03
N PRO A 110 -6.37 14.28 -6.84
CA PRO A 110 -6.37 13.82 -8.21
C PRO A 110 -5.22 14.44 -8.98
N ALA A 111 -4.59 13.67 -9.83
CA ALA A 111 -3.57 14.21 -10.70
C ALA A 111 -4.24 14.92 -11.86
N ASP A 112 -3.53 15.86 -12.45
CA ASP A 112 -4.01 16.49 -13.65
C ASP A 112 -3.69 15.54 -14.80
N ILE A 113 -4.64 14.72 -15.14
CA ILE A 113 -4.45 13.69 -16.14
C ILE A 113 -4.02 14.26 -17.47
N MET A 114 -4.48 15.41 -17.82
CA MET A 114 -4.15 15.97 -19.12
C MET A 114 -2.66 16.24 -19.27
N ARG A 115 -1.95 16.39 -18.17
CA ARG A 115 -0.52 16.61 -18.29
C ARG A 115 0.21 15.38 -18.79
N PHE A 116 -0.41 14.22 -18.69
CA PHE A 116 0.26 13.00 -19.08
C PHE A 116 -0.27 12.43 -20.38
N VAL A 117 -1.20 13.10 -21.02
CA VAL A 117 -1.71 12.63 -22.29
C VAL A 117 -0.70 12.99 -23.37
N ARG A 118 -0.25 11.97 -24.12
CA ARG A 118 0.77 12.20 -25.11
C ARG A 118 0.19 12.93 -26.27
N GLN A 119 0.88 13.95 -26.73
CA GLN A 119 0.42 14.67 -27.86
C GLN A 119 0.50 13.82 -29.10
N PRO A 120 -0.43 13.94 -29.99
CA PRO A 120 -0.33 13.22 -31.26
C PRO A 120 0.94 13.62 -31.95
N GLY A 121 1.67 12.70 -32.35
CA GLY A 121 2.90 12.99 -32.95
C GLY A 121 3.93 13.19 -31.92
N GLY A 122 3.63 13.17 -30.85
CA GLY A 122 4.31 13.44 -29.93
C GLY A 122 5.38 13.10 -29.32
N GLN A 123 5.68 13.18 -28.79
CA GLN A 123 6.50 13.07 -28.34
C GLN A 123 6.74 12.65 -27.38
N SER A 124 7.12 12.44 -27.18
CA SER A 124 7.30 11.76 -26.44
C SER A 124 7.86 11.98 -25.54
#